data_08d6f5bb5fb0ec19f106ea5e338b670e
#
_entry.id   08d6f5bb5fb0ec19f106ea5e338b670e
#
_cell.length_a   1.000
_cell.length_b   1.000
_cell.length_c   1.000
_cell.angle_alpha   90.00
_cell.angle_beta   90.00
_cell.angle_gamma   90.00
#
_symmetry.space_group_name_H-M   'P 1'
#
loop_
_entity.id
_entity.type
_entity.pdbx_description
1 polymer ?
#
loop_
_entity_poly.entity_id
_entity_poly.type
_entity_poly.pdbx_seq_one_letter_code
_entity_poly.pdbx_strand_id
1 'polypeptide(L)'
;LAGTCIAARATQPNCRLFGAEPIGADDAARSLIAGELIPQTDPDTICDGLLTSLGELTWPILRDHLESIVTVTDDEVVEAMRLLHEHLDMIVEPSGAIPLAAVLSDQFRVLQGIKRVGVIISGGNIDPDKLPF
;
A
#
# COMPACT_ATOMS: atom_id res chain seq x y z
N LEU A 1 7.90 2.09 -3.43
CA LEU A 1 8.13 1.29 -2.21
C LEU A 1 9.58 0.83 -2.08
N ALA A 2 10.21 0.28 -3.14
CA ALA A 2 11.60 -0.22 -3.07
C ALA A 2 12.60 0.86 -2.58
N GLY A 3 12.53 2.08 -3.09
CA GLY A 3 13.35 3.20 -2.60
C GLY A 3 13.14 3.51 -1.12
N THR A 4 11.89 3.43 -0.65
CA THR A 4 11.55 3.57 0.78
C THR A 4 12.22 2.48 1.61
N CYS A 5 12.19 1.23 1.15
CA CYS A 5 12.84 0.12 1.83
C CYS A 5 14.34 0.35 1.99
N ILE A 6 15.03 0.74 0.92
CA ILE A 6 16.48 1.04 0.94
C ILE A 6 16.79 2.18 1.93
N ALA A 7 16.07 3.29 1.83
CA ALA A 7 16.29 4.45 2.69
C ALA A 7 16.00 4.14 4.17
N ALA A 8 14.91 3.44 4.45
CA ALA A 8 14.55 3.07 5.82
C ALA A 8 15.59 2.10 6.43
N ARG A 9 16.07 1.12 5.68
CA ARG A 9 17.12 0.21 6.19
C ARG A 9 18.44 0.93 6.46
N ALA A 10 18.79 1.93 5.65
CA ALA A 10 20.01 2.71 5.85
C ALA A 10 19.93 3.64 7.07
N THR A 11 18.75 4.21 7.38
CA THR A 11 18.59 5.23 8.42
C THR A 11 17.96 4.71 9.70
N GLN A 12 17.10 3.71 9.61
CA GLN A 12 16.32 3.11 10.70
C GLN A 12 16.27 1.58 10.56
N PRO A 13 17.39 0.87 10.77
CA PRO A 13 17.49 -0.57 10.47
C PRO A 13 16.48 -1.44 11.24
N ASN A 14 16.00 -0.97 12.38
CA ASN A 14 15.00 -1.68 13.21
C ASN A 14 13.55 -1.33 12.87
N CYS A 15 13.31 -0.46 11.88
CA CYS A 15 11.97 -0.15 11.42
C CYS A 15 11.35 -1.37 10.72
N ARG A 16 10.16 -1.76 11.14
CA ARG A 16 9.38 -2.78 10.42
C ARG A 16 8.76 -2.12 9.20
N LEU A 17 8.85 -2.77 8.05
CA LEU A 17 8.36 -2.22 6.77
C LEU A 17 7.25 -3.12 6.23
N PHE A 18 6.16 -2.48 5.86
CA PHE A 18 4.98 -3.13 5.32
C PHE A 18 4.64 -2.52 3.96
N GLY A 19 4.21 -3.34 3.03
CA GLY A 19 3.54 -2.91 1.81
C GLY A 19 2.03 -2.87 2.00
N ALA A 20 1.34 -2.26 1.06
CA ALA A 20 -0.11 -2.27 0.99
C ALA A 20 -0.56 -2.34 -0.47
N GLU A 21 -1.55 -3.17 -0.77
CA GLU A 21 -2.11 -3.36 -2.11
C GLU A 21 -3.63 -3.53 -2.05
N PRO A 22 -4.37 -3.21 -3.13
CA PRO A 22 -5.77 -3.59 -3.23
C PRO A 22 -5.88 -5.09 -3.53
N ILE A 23 -6.91 -5.75 -3.02
CA ILE A 23 -7.17 -7.17 -3.27
C ILE A 23 -7.30 -7.46 -4.78
N GLY A 24 -7.85 -6.52 -5.56
CA GLY A 24 -7.99 -6.65 -7.00
C GLY A 24 -6.68 -6.51 -7.79
N ALA A 25 -5.55 -6.19 -7.15
CA ALA A 25 -4.23 -6.11 -7.77
C ALA A 25 -3.14 -6.44 -6.73
N ASP A 26 -3.07 -7.70 -6.32
CA ASP A 26 -2.32 -8.20 -5.16
C ASP A 26 -1.06 -9.01 -5.53
N ASP A 27 -0.50 -8.78 -6.70
CA ASP A 27 0.60 -9.58 -7.23
C ASP A 27 1.86 -9.55 -6.35
N ALA A 28 2.17 -8.41 -5.72
CA ALA A 28 3.33 -8.34 -4.82
C ALA A 28 3.05 -9.07 -3.50
N ALA A 29 1.83 -9.05 -2.97
CA ALA A 29 1.45 -9.83 -1.79
C ALA A 29 1.56 -11.34 -2.08
N ARG A 30 1.02 -11.80 -3.21
CA ARG A 30 1.16 -13.19 -3.67
C ARG A 30 2.62 -13.59 -3.88
N SER A 31 3.40 -12.70 -4.51
CA SER A 31 4.84 -12.93 -4.73
C SER A 31 5.59 -13.08 -3.42
N LEU A 32 5.31 -12.23 -2.42
CA LEU A 32 5.97 -12.29 -1.12
C LEU A 32 5.67 -13.59 -0.37
N ILE A 33 4.43 -14.05 -0.42
CA ILE A 33 4.00 -15.33 0.20
C ILE A 33 4.65 -16.52 -0.51
N ALA A 34 4.70 -16.49 -1.84
CA ALA A 34 5.28 -17.58 -2.64
C ALA A 34 6.83 -17.62 -2.61
N GLY A 35 7.47 -16.47 -2.31
CA GLY A 35 8.93 -16.33 -2.40
C GLY A 35 9.47 -16.17 -3.82
N GLU A 36 8.62 -16.04 -4.81
CA GLU A 36 8.94 -15.87 -6.23
C GLU A 36 8.05 -14.78 -6.86
N LEU A 37 8.54 -14.18 -7.95
CA LEU A 37 7.81 -13.14 -8.66
C LEU A 37 6.61 -13.73 -9.41
N ILE A 38 5.40 -13.37 -9.01
CA ILE A 38 4.15 -13.74 -9.65
C ILE A 38 3.61 -12.52 -10.40
N PRO A 39 3.41 -12.59 -11.72
CA PRO A 39 2.87 -11.47 -12.47
C PRO A 39 1.39 -11.20 -12.10
N GLN A 40 0.98 -9.94 -12.23
CA GLN A 40 -0.41 -9.57 -12.16
C GLN A 40 -1.16 -10.06 -13.39
N THR A 41 -2.35 -10.61 -13.17
CA THR A 41 -3.28 -11.03 -14.23
C THR A 41 -4.66 -10.46 -13.93
N ASP A 42 -5.27 -9.82 -14.93
CA ASP A 42 -6.63 -9.26 -14.88
C ASP A 42 -6.89 -8.41 -13.62
N PRO A 43 -6.08 -7.34 -13.35
CA PRO A 43 -6.30 -6.50 -12.19
C PRO A 43 -7.64 -5.77 -12.28
N ASP A 44 -8.39 -5.75 -11.17
CA ASP A 44 -9.69 -5.10 -11.06
C ASP A 44 -9.76 -4.28 -9.75
N THR A 45 -9.45 -2.99 -9.85
CA THR A 45 -9.44 -2.06 -8.71
C THR A 45 -9.55 -0.61 -9.18
N ILE A 46 -10.07 0.27 -8.33
CA ILE A 46 -10.07 1.73 -8.54
C ILE A 46 -8.66 2.34 -8.43
N CYS A 47 -7.68 1.60 -7.96
CA CYS A 47 -6.30 2.04 -7.78
C CYS A 47 -5.52 1.93 -9.08
N ASP A 48 -5.77 2.84 -10.01
CA ASP A 48 -5.23 2.82 -11.38
C ASP A 48 -3.70 2.76 -11.46
N GLY A 49 -3.00 3.35 -10.49
CA GLY A 49 -1.54 3.27 -10.37
C GLY A 49 -1.00 1.87 -10.06
N LEU A 50 -1.86 0.90 -9.75
CA LEU A 50 -1.51 -0.47 -9.37
C LEU A 50 -2.01 -1.55 -10.34
N LEU A 51 -2.53 -1.16 -11.51
CA LEU A 51 -3.00 -2.08 -12.55
C LEU A 51 -1.85 -2.73 -13.35
N THR A 52 -0.66 -2.78 -12.79
CA THR A 52 0.57 -3.28 -13.43
C THR A 52 1.27 -4.29 -12.54
N SER A 53 2.13 -5.11 -13.12
CA SER A 53 2.91 -6.09 -12.35
C SER A 53 4.09 -5.47 -11.62
N LEU A 54 4.47 -6.08 -10.51
CA LEU A 54 5.73 -5.82 -9.83
C LEU A 54 6.92 -6.08 -10.76
N GLY A 55 7.89 -5.16 -10.77
CA GLY A 55 9.05 -5.25 -11.64
C GLY A 55 10.15 -6.17 -11.11
N GLU A 56 10.84 -6.89 -12.02
CA GLU A 56 11.94 -7.81 -11.70
C GLU A 56 13.08 -7.15 -10.91
N LEU A 57 13.37 -5.88 -11.18
CA LEU A 57 14.43 -5.13 -10.48
C LEU A 57 14.06 -4.72 -9.07
N THR A 58 12.78 -4.49 -8.80
CA THR A 58 12.29 -4.06 -7.49
C THR A 58 11.89 -5.23 -6.60
N TRP A 59 11.54 -6.37 -7.18
CA TRP A 59 11.13 -7.57 -6.46
C TRP A 59 12.14 -8.03 -5.39
N PRO A 60 13.45 -8.21 -5.68
CA PRO A 60 14.39 -8.64 -4.64
C PRO A 60 14.45 -7.69 -3.46
N ILE A 61 14.32 -6.39 -3.71
CA ILE A 61 14.34 -5.37 -2.65
C ILE A 61 13.12 -5.53 -1.74
N LEU A 62 11.93 -5.70 -2.30
CA LEU A 62 10.71 -5.88 -1.51
C LEU A 62 10.74 -7.19 -0.73
N ARG A 63 11.10 -8.29 -1.39
CA ARG A 63 11.24 -9.62 -0.76
C ARG A 63 12.18 -9.59 0.46
N ASP A 64 13.32 -8.90 0.35
CA ASP A 64 14.37 -8.94 1.37
C ASP A 64 14.12 -7.93 2.51
N HIS A 65 13.20 -6.97 2.32
CA HIS A 65 13.02 -5.87 3.27
C HIS A 65 11.62 -5.76 3.88
N LEU A 66 10.57 -6.20 3.19
CA LEU A 66 9.23 -6.15 3.73
C LEU A 66 8.97 -7.31 4.70
N GLU A 67 8.26 -7.00 5.76
CA GLU A 67 7.77 -8.03 6.67
C GLU A 67 6.52 -8.72 6.11
N SER A 68 5.60 -7.93 5.56
CA SER A 68 4.42 -8.41 4.85
C SER A 68 3.83 -7.31 3.97
N ILE A 69 2.85 -7.70 3.16
CA ILE A 69 2.01 -6.78 2.39
C ILE A 69 0.57 -6.99 2.87
N VAL A 70 -0.07 -5.90 3.29
CA VAL A 70 -1.46 -5.88 3.72
C VAL A 70 -2.33 -5.63 2.50
N THR A 71 -3.33 -6.47 2.27
CA THR A 71 -4.29 -6.28 1.18
C THR A 71 -5.58 -5.67 1.72
N VAL A 72 -6.17 -4.74 0.97
CA VAL A 72 -7.39 -4.03 1.32
C VAL A 72 -8.39 -4.04 0.18
N THR A 73 -9.66 -3.88 0.48
CA THR A 73 -10.73 -3.72 -0.52
C THR A 73 -10.76 -2.29 -1.06
N ASP A 74 -11.39 -2.10 -2.21
CA ASP A 74 -11.62 -0.77 -2.76
C ASP A 74 -12.53 0.09 -1.85
N ASP A 75 -13.49 -0.52 -1.15
CA ASP A 75 -14.33 0.17 -0.17
C ASP A 75 -13.50 0.71 1.01
N GLU A 76 -12.53 -0.05 1.52
CA GLU A 76 -11.60 0.40 2.56
C GLU A 76 -10.71 1.55 2.06
N VAL A 77 -10.33 1.53 0.78
CA VAL A 77 -9.57 2.62 0.15
C VAL A 77 -10.42 3.88 0.05
N VAL A 78 -11.67 3.79 -0.40
CA VAL A 78 -12.62 4.92 -0.47
C VAL A 78 -12.83 5.53 0.92
N GLU A 79 -12.99 4.69 1.94
CA GLU A 79 -13.13 5.17 3.32
C GLU A 79 -11.86 5.90 3.81
N ALA A 80 -10.68 5.40 3.48
CA ALA A 80 -9.42 6.07 3.82
C ALA A 80 -9.28 7.42 3.10
N MET A 81 -9.69 7.52 1.82
CA MET A 81 -9.74 8.79 1.08
C MET A 81 -10.68 9.79 1.77
N ARG A 82 -11.89 9.34 2.16
CA ARG A 82 -12.87 10.18 2.87
C ARG A 82 -12.30 10.72 4.18
N LEU A 83 -11.66 9.86 4.99
CA LEU A 83 -11.04 10.27 6.25
C LEU A 83 -9.91 11.30 6.06
N LEU A 84 -9.06 11.12 5.02
CA LEU A 84 -8.01 12.08 4.67
C LEU A 84 -8.61 13.43 4.30
N HIS A 85 -9.70 13.43 3.53
CA HIS A 85 -10.37 14.65 3.13
C HIS A 85 -11.04 15.36 4.31
N GLU A 86 -11.84 14.64 5.11
CA GLU A 86 -12.62 15.22 6.21
C GLU A 86 -11.78 15.74 7.38
N HIS A 87 -10.67 15.05 7.67
CA HIS A 87 -9.89 15.36 8.88
C HIS A 87 -8.59 16.12 8.61
N LEU A 88 -8.04 16.01 7.41
CA LEU A 88 -6.75 16.61 7.05
C LEU A 88 -6.84 17.58 5.87
N ASP A 89 -8.04 17.79 5.29
CA ASP A 89 -8.27 18.62 4.10
C ASP A 89 -7.34 18.20 2.92
N MET A 90 -7.11 16.88 2.81
CA MET A 90 -6.24 16.30 1.76
C MET A 90 -7.07 15.61 0.71
N ILE A 91 -6.82 15.97 -0.56
CA ILE A 91 -7.35 15.25 -1.72
C ILE A 91 -6.26 14.31 -2.21
N VAL A 92 -6.53 13.01 -2.12
CA VAL A 92 -5.59 11.93 -2.42
C VAL A 92 -6.26 10.97 -3.40
N GLU A 93 -5.53 10.54 -4.43
CA GLU A 93 -6.00 9.50 -5.36
C GLU A 93 -6.11 8.13 -4.65
N PRO A 94 -6.92 7.18 -5.16
CA PRO A 94 -7.10 5.88 -4.54
C PRO A 94 -5.78 5.18 -4.22
N SER A 95 -4.86 5.08 -5.18
CA SER A 95 -3.55 4.44 -4.98
C SER A 95 -2.72 5.07 -3.85
N GLY A 96 -2.88 6.38 -3.62
CA GLY A 96 -2.18 7.11 -2.56
C GLY A 96 -2.77 6.89 -1.16
N ALA A 97 -4.04 6.52 -1.07
CA ALA A 97 -4.76 6.30 0.20
C ALA A 97 -4.63 4.87 0.76
N ILE A 98 -4.23 3.88 -0.07
CA ILE A 98 -4.10 2.48 0.32
C ILE A 98 -3.30 2.28 1.61
N PRO A 99 -2.15 2.94 1.84
CA PRO A 99 -1.40 2.73 3.08
C PRO A 99 -2.17 3.12 4.34
N LEU A 100 -3.06 4.12 4.27
CA LEU A 100 -3.94 4.45 5.39
C LEU A 100 -5.02 3.36 5.57
N ALA A 101 -5.67 2.92 4.49
CA ALA A 101 -6.62 1.82 4.53
C ALA A 101 -5.99 0.57 5.19
N ALA A 102 -4.76 0.22 4.79
CA ALA A 102 -4.03 -0.90 5.36
C ALA A 102 -3.82 -0.76 6.88
N VAL A 103 -3.40 0.41 7.36
CA VAL A 103 -3.20 0.65 8.81
C VAL A 103 -4.50 0.57 9.59
N LEU A 104 -5.62 0.96 8.98
CA LEU A 104 -6.95 0.93 9.61
C LEU A 104 -7.59 -0.47 9.56
N SER A 105 -7.09 -1.38 8.73
CA SER A 105 -7.62 -2.73 8.56
C SER A 105 -7.45 -3.61 9.80
N ASP A 106 -8.32 -4.60 9.96
CA ASP A 106 -8.19 -5.59 11.02
C ASP A 106 -6.92 -6.43 10.87
N GLN A 107 -6.46 -6.66 9.64
CA GLN A 107 -5.23 -7.37 9.33
C GLN A 107 -4.00 -6.68 9.95
N PHE A 108 -3.93 -5.35 9.92
CA PHE A 108 -2.84 -4.59 10.52
C PHE A 108 -2.98 -4.46 12.04
N ARG A 109 -4.20 -4.30 12.55
CA ARG A 109 -4.48 -4.09 13.99
C ARG A 109 -4.04 -5.25 14.88
N VAL A 110 -4.01 -6.48 14.36
CA VAL A 110 -3.58 -7.65 15.13
C VAL A 110 -2.06 -7.80 15.25
N LEU A 111 -1.28 -6.98 14.52
CA LEU A 111 0.18 -7.02 14.57
C LEU A 111 0.70 -6.53 15.91
N GLN A 112 1.55 -7.33 16.53
CA GLN A 112 2.08 -7.04 17.87
C GLN A 112 3.36 -6.20 17.83
N GLY A 113 3.61 -5.44 18.89
CA GLY A 113 4.87 -4.71 19.10
C GLY A 113 5.01 -3.40 18.33
N ILE A 114 3.99 -2.97 17.58
CA ILE A 114 3.97 -1.71 16.86
C ILE A 114 3.47 -0.61 17.81
N LYS A 115 4.31 0.42 18.03
CA LYS A 115 3.98 1.55 18.93
C LYS A 115 3.78 2.87 18.17
N ARG A 116 4.42 3.02 17.04
CA ARG A 116 4.33 4.19 16.17
C ARG A 116 4.30 3.74 14.73
N VAL A 117 3.41 4.31 13.94
CA VAL A 117 3.25 4.01 12.52
C VAL A 117 3.49 5.28 11.72
N GLY A 118 4.36 5.19 10.73
CA GLY A 118 4.48 6.18 9.66
C GLY A 118 3.71 5.69 8.45
N VAL A 119 2.85 6.53 7.89
CA VAL A 119 2.07 6.24 6.68
C VAL A 119 2.53 7.19 5.59
N ILE A 120 2.90 6.64 4.43
CA ILE A 120 3.27 7.44 3.26
C ILE A 120 2.01 7.63 2.41
N ILE A 121 1.47 8.84 2.44
CA ILE A 121 0.40 9.25 1.54
C ILE A 121 1.05 9.80 0.28
N SER A 122 0.66 9.27 -0.86
CA SER A 122 1.25 9.63 -2.15
C SER A 122 0.17 9.83 -3.21
N GLY A 123 0.44 10.72 -4.15
CA GLY A 123 -0.45 10.94 -5.28
C GLY A 123 -1.74 11.70 -4.94
N GLY A 124 -2.12 12.58 -5.86
CA GLY A 124 -3.33 13.39 -5.77
C GLY A 124 -3.87 13.69 -7.18
N ASN A 125 -3.55 12.83 -8.14
CA ASN A 125 -3.99 12.97 -9.52
C ASN A 125 -5.44 12.48 -9.68
N ILE A 126 -6.36 13.15 -8.97
CA ILE A 126 -7.80 12.88 -8.99
C ILE A 126 -8.57 14.19 -9.14
N ASP A 127 -9.66 14.14 -9.89
CA ASP A 127 -10.57 15.26 -10.06
C ASP A 127 -11.36 15.49 -8.75
N PRO A 128 -11.22 16.66 -8.09
CA PRO A 128 -11.94 16.96 -6.85
C PRO A 128 -13.47 16.87 -6.96
N ASP A 129 -14.00 17.07 -8.17
CA ASP A 129 -15.44 17.01 -8.43
C ASP A 129 -15.95 15.58 -8.67
N LYS A 130 -15.05 14.59 -8.63
CA LYS A 130 -15.33 13.15 -8.90
C LYS A 130 -14.81 12.24 -7.80
N LEU A 131 -14.80 12.71 -6.56
CA LEU A 131 -14.44 11.87 -5.44
C LEU A 131 -15.47 10.74 -5.26
N PRO A 132 -15.05 9.51 -4.92
CA PRO A 132 -15.93 8.35 -4.84
C PRO A 132 -16.77 8.28 -3.56
N PHE A 133 -16.81 9.33 -2.75
CA PHE A 133 -17.54 9.41 -1.48
C PHE A 133 -18.32 10.72 -1.35
#